data_fbcbbaaaa43a0a784716630858f66683
#
_entry.id   fbcbbaaaa43a0a784716630858f66683
#
_cell.length_a   1.000
_cell.length_b   1.000
_cell.length_c   1.000
_cell.angle_alpha   90.00
_cell.angle_beta   90.00
_cell.angle_gamma   90.00
#
_symmetry.space_group_name_H-M   'P 1'
#
loop_
_entity.id
_entity.type
_entity.pdbx_description
1 polymer ?
#
loop_
_entity_poly.entity_id
_entity_poly.type
_entity_poly.pdbx_seq_one_letter_code
_entity_poly.pdbx_strand_id
1 'polypeptide(L)'
;MHGRKKIIIYILISIIGLFWLSGCDSPSSDSGNTESKAEAEAQNGLIYKSSMKLLYAKNFSVDYYEGGYKILTTKDGTKILTVPKGRKTPKDIDKDIIVLKEPVSDLYLVASGVMDMFDKLDAVDTIKFSGLDSDGWYIDSARKALESGRMLYAGKYSKPDYELLVSENCSLAIENTMITHSPQVTEKLKSFDIPSIIEYSSYEEEPLGRVEWVKFFGALTDRDEKGR
;
A
#
# COMPACT_ATOMS: atom_id res chain seq x y z
N MET A 1 -43.10 -38.57 -48.60
CA MET A 1 -42.71 -37.93 -49.91
C MET A 1 -41.39 -37.23 -49.62
N HIS A 2 -40.37 -37.82 -50.05
CA HIS A 2 -39.44 -37.45 -51.12
C HIS A 2 -38.80 -36.08 -50.91
N GLY A 3 -37.52 -35.86 -50.82
CA GLY A 3 -36.36 -36.64 -51.28
C GLY A 3 -35.13 -35.76 -51.31
N ARG A 4 -34.06 -36.47 -51.23
CA ARG A 4 -32.75 -36.33 -51.94
C ARG A 4 -31.83 -35.18 -51.59
N LYS A 5 -30.75 -35.52 -50.82
CA LYS A 5 -29.39 -35.88 -51.29
C LYS A 5 -28.79 -34.90 -52.31
N LYS A 6 -27.65 -34.28 -51.94
CA LYS A 6 -26.42 -34.35 -52.76
C LYS A 6 -25.18 -33.99 -51.96
N ILE A 7 -24.28 -34.93 -52.02
CA ILE A 7 -22.86 -35.01 -51.64
C ILE A 7 -22.03 -34.46 -52.82
N ILE A 8 -20.96 -33.71 -52.55
CA ILE A 8 -19.76 -33.54 -53.40
C ILE A 8 -18.67 -33.04 -52.41
N ILE A 9 -17.71 -33.79 -51.93
CA ILE A 9 -16.56 -34.59 -52.45
C ILE A 9 -15.47 -33.69 -53.07
N TYR A 10 -14.29 -33.70 -52.38
CA TYR A 10 -12.89 -33.57 -52.78
C TYR A 10 -12.36 -32.25 -53.36
N ILE A 11 -11.22 -31.74 -52.78
CA ILE A 11 -9.88 -32.00 -53.35
C ILE A 11 -8.81 -31.65 -52.26
N LEU A 12 -7.92 -32.62 -52.06
CA LEU A 12 -6.62 -32.54 -51.40
C LEU A 12 -5.66 -31.65 -52.20
N ILE A 13 -4.85 -30.84 -51.55
CA ILE A 13 -3.49 -30.55 -52.03
C ILE A 13 -2.56 -30.53 -50.82
N SER A 14 -1.70 -31.55 -50.79
CA SER A 14 -0.49 -31.67 -49.98
C SER A 14 0.56 -30.69 -50.51
N ILE A 15 1.17 -29.91 -49.63
CA ILE A 15 2.50 -29.37 -49.86
C ILE A 15 3.33 -29.62 -48.62
N ILE A 16 4.26 -30.57 -48.77
CA ILE A 16 5.37 -30.88 -47.86
C ILE A 16 6.41 -29.79 -48.03
N GLY A 17 6.78 -29.16 -46.93
CA GLY A 17 7.92 -28.26 -46.83
C GLY A 17 8.67 -28.51 -45.54
N LEU A 18 9.67 -29.41 -45.59
CA LEU A 18 10.68 -29.55 -44.51
C LEU A 18 11.45 -28.25 -44.36
N PHE A 19 11.51 -27.71 -43.17
CA PHE A 19 12.63 -26.85 -42.79
C PHE A 19 13.01 -27.09 -41.30
N TRP A 20 14.12 -27.79 -41.15
CA TRP A 20 15.23 -27.68 -40.23
C TRP A 20 14.98 -27.25 -38.75
N LEU A 21 15.22 -28.20 -37.88
CA LEU A 21 15.57 -28.06 -36.47
C LEU A 21 16.83 -27.17 -36.33
N SER A 22 16.70 -26.09 -35.59
CA SER A 22 17.82 -25.47 -34.91
C SER A 22 17.31 -25.15 -33.50
N GLY A 23 17.72 -25.97 -32.55
CA GLY A 23 17.58 -25.70 -31.14
C GLY A 23 18.42 -24.48 -30.76
N CYS A 24 17.81 -23.54 -30.05
CA CYS A 24 18.49 -22.61 -29.19
C CYS A 24 17.78 -22.64 -27.85
N ASP A 25 18.41 -23.25 -26.89
CA ASP A 25 18.18 -22.99 -25.48
C ASP A 25 18.29 -21.48 -25.27
N SER A 26 17.23 -20.84 -24.87
CA SER A 26 17.28 -19.47 -24.35
C SER A 26 16.91 -19.54 -22.88
N PRO A 27 17.75 -18.99 -21.99
CA PRO A 27 17.39 -18.88 -20.58
C PRO A 27 16.16 -17.97 -20.48
N SER A 28 15.15 -18.44 -19.74
CA SER A 28 13.98 -17.66 -19.37
C SER A 28 14.41 -16.42 -18.61
N SER A 29 14.51 -15.29 -19.30
CA SER A 29 14.63 -13.99 -18.69
C SER A 29 13.24 -13.59 -18.19
N ASP A 30 13.18 -13.43 -16.89
CA ASP A 30 12.06 -12.86 -16.12
C ASP A 30 11.93 -11.36 -16.43
N SER A 31 11.60 -10.99 -17.66
CA SER A 31 11.44 -9.60 -18.11
C SER A 31 10.00 -9.18 -18.38
N GLY A 32 9.04 -10.13 -18.27
CA GLY A 32 7.63 -9.84 -18.59
C GLY A 32 6.91 -8.95 -17.58
N ASN A 33 7.42 -8.85 -16.35
CA ASN A 33 6.71 -8.14 -15.30
C ASN A 33 7.13 -6.66 -15.16
N THR A 34 8.31 -6.31 -15.65
CA THR A 34 8.85 -4.94 -15.57
C THR A 34 8.29 -4.04 -16.68
N GLU A 35 8.13 -4.58 -17.89
CA GLU A 35 7.58 -3.82 -19.03
C GLU A 35 6.08 -3.51 -18.85
N SER A 36 5.28 -4.49 -18.39
CA SER A 36 3.86 -4.26 -18.13
C SER A 36 3.61 -3.25 -16.99
N LYS A 37 4.50 -3.24 -15.99
CA LYS A 37 4.42 -2.29 -14.88
C LYS A 37 4.83 -0.87 -15.34
N ALA A 38 5.88 -0.73 -16.11
CA ALA A 38 6.33 0.54 -16.67
C ALA A 38 5.29 1.17 -17.62
N GLU A 39 4.62 0.38 -18.47
CA GLU A 39 3.55 0.87 -19.36
C GLU A 39 2.31 1.33 -18.58
N ALA A 40 1.90 0.59 -17.54
CA ALA A 40 0.77 0.99 -16.71
C ALA A 40 1.06 2.27 -15.91
N GLU A 41 2.30 2.49 -15.50
CA GLU A 41 2.74 3.64 -14.73
C GLU A 41 2.93 4.89 -15.59
N ALA A 42 3.30 4.75 -16.85
CA ALA A 42 3.32 5.86 -17.82
C ALA A 42 1.92 6.46 -18.03
N GLN A 43 0.84 5.69 -17.87
CA GLN A 43 -0.53 6.19 -17.96
C GLN A 43 -0.91 7.14 -16.82
N ASN A 44 -0.29 6.98 -15.63
CA ASN A 44 -0.55 7.83 -14.46
C ASN A 44 0.42 9.04 -14.38
N GLY A 45 1.26 9.24 -15.39
CA GLY A 45 2.25 10.34 -15.40
C GLY A 45 3.39 10.16 -14.40
N LEU A 46 3.57 8.96 -13.85
CA LEU A 46 4.68 8.58 -12.97
C LEU A 46 5.65 7.69 -13.74
N ILE A 47 6.95 7.97 -13.64
CA ILE A 47 8.01 7.15 -14.23
C ILE A 47 8.58 6.25 -13.15
N TYR A 48 8.38 4.95 -13.30
CA TYR A 48 8.87 3.95 -12.36
C TYR A 48 10.40 3.94 -12.29
N LYS A 49 10.92 3.84 -11.07
CA LYS A 49 12.37 3.82 -10.81
C LYS A 49 12.83 2.47 -10.23
N SER A 50 12.20 2.03 -9.16
CA SER A 50 12.57 0.78 -8.46
C SER A 50 11.49 0.38 -7.47
N SER A 51 11.53 -0.87 -7.01
CA SER A 51 10.75 -1.33 -5.87
C SER A 51 11.64 -1.50 -4.64
N MET A 52 11.05 -1.35 -3.46
CA MET A 52 11.69 -1.66 -2.19
C MET A 52 12.03 -3.14 -2.13
N LYS A 53 13.28 -3.46 -1.77
CA LYS A 53 13.67 -4.84 -1.55
C LYS A 53 13.20 -5.32 -0.19
N LEU A 54 12.28 -6.28 -0.19
CA LEU A 54 11.82 -6.99 1.00
C LEU A 54 12.45 -8.38 1.03
N LEU A 55 12.81 -8.84 2.22
CA LEU A 55 13.44 -10.15 2.42
C LEU A 55 12.44 -11.17 2.99
N TYR A 56 11.53 -10.71 3.80
CA TYR A 56 10.61 -11.55 4.58
C TYR A 56 9.15 -11.13 4.46
N ALA A 57 8.86 -9.83 4.45
CA ALA A 57 7.50 -9.32 4.36
C ALA A 57 6.88 -9.56 2.98
N LYS A 58 5.61 -9.97 2.98
CA LYS A 58 4.83 -10.26 1.77
C LYS A 58 3.51 -9.49 1.71
N ASN A 59 3.14 -8.83 2.80
CA ASN A 59 1.84 -8.19 2.93
C ASN A 59 1.85 -6.70 2.60
N PHE A 60 2.96 -6.18 2.05
CA PHE A 60 3.06 -4.85 1.49
C PHE A 60 4.09 -4.77 0.36
N SER A 61 4.03 -3.69 -0.42
CA SER A 61 5.08 -3.28 -1.34
C SER A 61 5.24 -1.77 -1.34
N VAL A 62 6.42 -1.29 -1.75
CA VAL A 62 6.69 0.13 -1.96
C VAL A 62 7.42 0.29 -3.29
N ASP A 63 6.85 1.08 -4.17
CA ASP A 63 7.40 1.41 -5.47
C ASP A 63 7.83 2.89 -5.48
N TYR A 64 9.04 3.13 -5.95
CA TYR A 64 9.62 4.46 -6.07
C TYR A 64 9.55 4.95 -7.50
N TYR A 65 9.27 6.22 -7.67
CA TYR A 65 9.14 6.88 -8.96
C TYR A 65 10.06 8.08 -9.08
N GLU A 66 10.33 8.51 -10.32
CA GLU A 66 11.09 9.73 -10.55
C GLU A 66 10.44 10.94 -9.88
N GLY A 67 11.28 11.87 -9.41
CA GLY A 67 10.80 13.04 -8.68
C GLY A 67 10.47 12.79 -7.22
N GLY A 68 10.74 11.56 -6.70
CA GLY A 68 10.61 11.20 -5.29
C GLY A 68 9.22 10.69 -4.88
N TYR A 69 8.30 10.53 -5.83
CA TYR A 69 6.99 9.92 -5.52
C TYR A 69 7.13 8.46 -5.11
N LYS A 70 6.25 8.00 -4.24
CA LYS A 70 6.20 6.62 -3.77
C LYS A 70 4.76 6.11 -3.84
N ILE A 71 4.58 4.87 -4.27
CA ILE A 71 3.30 4.15 -4.11
C ILE A 71 3.53 3.02 -3.13
N LEU A 72 2.80 3.08 -2.01
CA LEU A 72 2.78 2.04 -1.01
C LEU A 72 1.50 1.24 -1.20
N THR A 73 1.61 -0.09 -1.21
CA THR A 73 0.46 -0.97 -1.41
C THR A 73 0.40 -1.98 -0.26
N THR A 74 -0.76 -2.12 0.37
CA THR A 74 -1.03 -3.13 1.40
C THR A 74 -1.64 -4.39 0.79
N LYS A 75 -1.67 -5.50 1.53
CA LYS A 75 -2.14 -6.83 1.10
C LYS A 75 -3.52 -6.83 0.47
N ASP A 76 -4.43 -6.01 0.95
CA ASP A 76 -5.80 -5.87 0.44
C ASP A 76 -5.90 -5.05 -0.86
N GLY A 77 -4.76 -4.59 -1.39
CA GLY A 77 -4.69 -3.79 -2.60
C GLY A 77 -4.88 -2.29 -2.38
N THR A 78 -5.06 -1.82 -1.14
CA THR A 78 -5.13 -0.39 -0.84
C THR A 78 -3.80 0.28 -1.18
N LYS A 79 -3.87 1.40 -1.91
CA LYS A 79 -2.69 2.13 -2.37
C LYS A 79 -2.64 3.53 -1.78
N ILE A 80 -1.43 3.94 -1.40
CA ILE A 80 -1.11 5.30 -0.98
C ILE A 80 -0.06 5.86 -1.94
N LEU A 81 -0.33 7.03 -2.51
CA LEU A 81 0.66 7.84 -3.21
C LEU A 81 1.17 8.92 -2.26
N THR A 82 2.46 8.91 -1.93
CA THR A 82 3.08 10.06 -1.27
C THR A 82 3.61 11.02 -2.33
N VAL A 83 3.26 12.29 -2.16
CA VAL A 83 3.65 13.38 -3.06
C VAL A 83 4.70 14.22 -2.36
N PRO A 84 5.93 14.28 -2.88
CA PRO A 84 7.03 15.00 -2.25
C PRO A 84 6.74 16.48 -2.06
N LYS A 85 7.32 17.08 -1.03
CA LYS A 85 7.19 18.52 -0.74
C LYS A 85 7.54 19.37 -1.97
N GLY A 86 6.64 20.27 -2.33
CA GLY A 86 6.82 21.16 -3.47
C GLY A 86 6.48 20.55 -4.84
N ARG A 87 6.13 19.25 -4.89
CA ARG A 87 5.64 18.59 -6.11
C ARG A 87 4.12 18.71 -6.24
N LYS A 88 3.64 18.59 -7.47
CA LYS A 88 2.20 18.55 -7.77
C LYS A 88 1.74 17.09 -7.78
N THR A 89 0.52 16.87 -7.34
CA THR A 89 -0.14 15.57 -7.56
C THR A 89 -0.26 15.32 -9.06
N PRO A 90 0.13 14.14 -9.57
CA PRO A 90 -0.07 13.77 -10.96
C PRO A 90 -1.56 13.85 -11.35
N LYS A 91 -1.85 14.20 -12.62
CA LYS A 91 -3.23 14.51 -13.03
C LYS A 91 -4.14 13.30 -13.16
N ASP A 92 -3.59 12.17 -13.55
CA ASP A 92 -4.35 10.98 -13.94
C ASP A 92 -4.24 9.85 -12.89
N ILE A 93 -4.20 10.22 -11.60
CA ILE A 93 -4.19 9.26 -10.51
C ILE A 93 -5.57 8.65 -10.34
N ASP A 94 -5.60 7.33 -10.20
CA ASP A 94 -6.81 6.58 -9.90
C ASP A 94 -7.47 7.13 -8.61
N LYS A 95 -8.79 7.29 -8.66
CA LYS A 95 -9.57 7.86 -7.55
C LYS A 95 -9.53 7.01 -6.27
N ASP A 96 -9.22 5.73 -6.41
CA ASP A 96 -9.11 4.80 -5.29
C ASP A 96 -7.74 4.86 -4.59
N ILE A 97 -6.79 5.63 -5.14
CA ILE A 97 -5.48 5.83 -4.52
C ILE A 97 -5.57 6.96 -3.49
N ILE A 98 -5.18 6.66 -2.26
CA ILE A 98 -5.05 7.65 -1.18
C ILE A 98 -3.86 8.55 -1.50
N VAL A 99 -4.07 9.86 -1.61
CA VAL A 99 -3.00 10.82 -1.90
C VAL A 99 -2.61 11.56 -0.63
N LEU A 100 -1.36 11.40 -0.20
CA LEU A 100 -0.79 12.11 0.94
C LEU A 100 0.35 13.01 0.48
N LYS A 101 0.38 14.25 0.97
CA LYS A 101 1.46 15.21 0.70
C LYS A 101 2.50 15.15 1.81
N GLU A 102 3.78 15.11 1.42
CA GLU A 102 4.88 15.17 2.40
C GLU A 102 5.11 16.60 2.91
N PRO A 103 5.48 16.76 4.20
CA PRO A 103 5.63 15.71 5.21
C PRO A 103 4.27 15.15 5.63
N VAL A 104 4.16 13.81 5.69
CA VAL A 104 2.96 13.14 6.19
C VAL A 104 2.86 13.34 7.70
N SER A 105 1.72 13.82 8.17
CA SER A 105 1.42 14.11 9.58
C SER A 105 -0.05 13.88 9.88
N ASP A 106 -0.44 14.15 11.11
CA ASP A 106 -1.82 14.07 11.59
C ASP A 106 -2.43 12.67 11.42
N LEU A 107 -1.59 11.63 11.63
CA LEU A 107 -1.97 10.24 11.53
C LEU A 107 -2.79 9.82 12.77
N TYR A 108 -3.81 9.02 12.57
CA TYR A 108 -4.52 8.30 13.62
C TYR A 108 -3.99 6.86 13.69
N LEU A 109 -3.24 6.54 14.73
CA LEU A 109 -2.68 5.22 14.94
C LEU A 109 -3.52 4.41 15.91
N VAL A 110 -4.20 3.40 15.39
CA VAL A 110 -5.00 2.44 16.14
C VAL A 110 -4.24 1.13 16.36
N ALA A 111 -3.37 0.79 15.43
CA ALA A 111 -2.55 -0.41 15.46
C ALA A 111 -1.41 -0.25 16.49
N SER A 112 -1.68 -0.54 17.75
CA SER A 112 -0.71 -0.36 18.84
C SER A 112 0.60 -1.13 18.64
N GLY A 113 0.57 -2.27 17.94
CA GLY A 113 1.75 -3.08 17.66
C GLY A 113 2.79 -2.41 16.77
N VAL A 114 2.45 -1.34 16.06
CA VAL A 114 3.39 -0.64 15.18
C VAL A 114 3.92 0.69 15.74
N MET A 115 3.47 1.12 16.92
CA MET A 115 3.99 2.33 17.55
C MET A 115 5.51 2.25 17.82
N ASP A 116 6.03 1.06 18.14
CA ASP A 116 7.48 0.86 18.32
C ASP A 116 8.25 1.12 17.02
N MET A 117 7.66 0.80 15.87
CA MET A 117 8.26 1.09 14.55
C MET A 117 8.35 2.61 14.32
N PHE A 118 7.30 3.35 14.67
CA PHE A 118 7.32 4.82 14.60
C PHE A 118 8.34 5.41 15.58
N ASP A 119 8.48 4.84 16.78
CA ASP A 119 9.50 5.26 17.75
C ASP A 119 10.91 5.04 17.20
N LYS A 120 11.21 3.86 16.63
CA LYS A 120 12.52 3.55 16.02
C LYS A 120 12.85 4.42 14.81
N LEU A 121 11.83 4.89 14.10
CA LEU A 121 11.97 5.81 12.98
C LEU A 121 12.10 7.28 13.40
N ASP A 122 12.01 7.60 14.72
CA ASP A 122 11.81 8.96 15.22
C ASP A 122 10.60 9.66 14.55
N ALA A 123 9.51 8.89 14.33
CA ALA A 123 8.33 9.31 13.59
C ALA A 123 7.08 9.48 14.45
N VAL A 124 7.20 9.38 15.77
CA VAL A 124 6.05 9.55 16.69
C VAL A 124 5.42 10.95 16.56
N ASP A 125 6.18 11.94 16.12
CA ASP A 125 5.71 13.30 15.84
C ASP A 125 4.72 13.39 14.66
N THR A 126 4.67 12.37 13.80
CA THR A 126 3.69 12.29 12.70
C THR A 126 2.32 11.80 13.16
N ILE A 127 2.25 11.19 14.34
CA ILE A 127 1.03 10.66 14.94
C ILE A 127 0.41 11.73 15.82
N LYS A 128 -0.74 12.24 15.39
CA LYS A 128 -1.52 13.23 16.16
C LYS A 128 -2.61 12.58 16.99
N PHE A 129 -3.10 11.40 16.57
CA PHE A 129 -4.20 10.73 17.23
C PHE A 129 -3.82 9.30 17.61
N SER A 130 -4.15 8.90 18.83
CA SER A 130 -3.87 7.57 19.36
C SER A 130 -5.15 6.78 19.64
N GLY A 131 -5.13 5.50 19.29
CA GLY A 131 -6.16 4.53 19.65
C GLY A 131 -6.11 4.07 21.13
N LEU A 132 -5.04 4.43 21.86
CA LEU A 132 -4.88 4.18 23.29
C LEU A 132 -4.59 5.50 24.01
N ASP A 133 -5.02 5.61 25.26
CA ASP A 133 -4.64 6.69 26.17
C ASP A 133 -3.22 6.51 26.72
N SER A 134 -2.75 7.46 27.54
CA SER A 134 -1.39 7.44 28.08
C SER A 134 -1.08 6.20 28.90
N ASP A 135 -2.04 5.69 29.67
CA ASP A 135 -1.86 4.53 30.54
C ASP A 135 -1.79 3.22 29.75
N GLY A 136 -2.30 3.22 28.51
CA GLY A 136 -2.23 2.10 27.59
C GLY A 136 -0.89 1.92 26.89
N TRP A 137 0.04 2.89 27.00
CA TRP A 137 1.32 2.86 26.30
C TRP A 137 2.51 2.53 27.21
N TYR A 138 3.28 1.52 26.82
CA TYR A 138 4.58 1.21 27.39
C TYR A 138 5.74 1.93 26.68
N ILE A 139 5.49 2.55 25.52
CA ILE A 139 6.46 3.29 24.72
C ILE A 139 6.50 4.73 25.24
N ASP A 140 7.65 5.13 25.79
CA ASP A 140 7.82 6.42 26.49
C ASP A 140 7.55 7.64 25.61
N SER A 141 7.95 7.59 24.33
CA SER A 141 7.72 8.68 23.38
C SER A 141 6.22 8.91 23.12
N ALA A 142 5.43 7.84 23.00
CA ALA A 142 3.99 7.90 22.81
C ALA A 142 3.29 8.43 24.07
N ARG A 143 3.65 7.89 25.26
CA ARG A 143 3.10 8.34 26.54
C ARG A 143 3.34 9.83 26.77
N LYS A 144 4.59 10.29 26.60
CA LYS A 144 4.96 11.70 26.75
C LYS A 144 4.25 12.60 25.73
N ALA A 145 4.00 12.11 24.51
CA ALA A 145 3.27 12.86 23.51
C ALA A 145 1.82 13.10 23.93
N LEU A 146 1.15 12.08 24.52
CA LEU A 146 -0.20 12.19 25.08
C LEU A 146 -0.24 13.09 26.32
N GLU A 147 0.66 12.88 27.29
CA GLU A 147 0.74 13.67 28.52
C GLU A 147 0.97 15.16 28.24
N SER A 148 1.73 15.47 27.17
CA SER A 148 1.97 16.87 26.76
C SER A 148 0.87 17.47 25.89
N GLY A 149 -0.15 16.71 25.51
CA GLY A 149 -1.21 17.14 24.59
C GLY A 149 -0.78 17.25 23.12
N ARG A 150 0.44 16.84 22.78
CA ARG A 150 0.94 16.81 21.40
C ARG A 150 0.29 15.69 20.59
N MET A 151 -0.06 14.58 21.22
CA MET A 151 -0.89 13.50 20.72
C MET A 151 -2.19 13.45 21.49
N LEU A 152 -3.30 13.18 20.82
CA LEU A 152 -4.64 13.18 21.41
C LEU A 152 -5.19 11.74 21.42
N TYR A 153 -5.84 11.34 22.50
CA TYR A 153 -6.59 10.10 22.51
C TYR A 153 -7.88 10.28 21.71
N ALA A 154 -8.03 9.55 20.60
CA ALA A 154 -9.16 9.64 19.69
C ALA A 154 -10.04 8.36 19.68
N GLY A 155 -10.01 7.60 20.79
CA GLY A 155 -10.79 6.38 20.92
C GLY A 155 -10.14 5.17 20.24
N LYS A 156 -10.69 3.98 20.50
CA LYS A 156 -10.20 2.71 19.97
C LYS A 156 -10.84 2.38 18.60
N TYR A 157 -10.27 1.41 17.88
CA TYR A 157 -10.70 0.97 16.53
C TYR A 157 -12.23 0.80 16.37
N SER A 158 -12.93 0.29 17.39
CA SER A 158 -14.37 0.04 17.33
C SER A 158 -15.24 1.23 17.69
N LYS A 159 -14.64 2.31 18.22
CA LYS A 159 -15.33 3.52 18.67
C LYS A 159 -14.41 4.73 18.60
N PRO A 160 -14.05 5.20 17.39
CA PRO A 160 -13.27 6.43 17.25
C PRO A 160 -14.10 7.66 17.66
N ASP A 161 -13.39 8.69 18.08
CA ASP A 161 -13.95 10.05 18.23
C ASP A 161 -13.91 10.76 16.87
N TYR A 162 -14.94 10.58 16.08
CA TYR A 162 -15.03 11.16 14.74
C TYR A 162 -15.03 12.69 14.75
N GLU A 163 -15.62 13.31 15.77
CA GLU A 163 -15.65 14.76 15.89
C GLU A 163 -14.24 15.32 16.06
N LEU A 164 -13.45 14.71 16.95
CA LEU A 164 -12.05 15.06 17.15
C LEU A 164 -11.22 14.84 15.88
N LEU A 165 -11.37 13.67 15.23
CA LEU A 165 -10.61 13.34 14.02
C LEU A 165 -10.89 14.34 12.89
N VAL A 166 -12.15 14.76 12.72
CA VAL A 166 -12.56 15.73 11.68
C VAL A 166 -12.09 17.14 12.03
N SER A 167 -12.37 17.60 13.27
CA SER A 167 -12.04 18.97 13.69
C SER A 167 -10.55 19.26 13.67
N GLU A 168 -9.74 18.23 13.92
CA GLU A 168 -8.29 18.32 13.99
C GLU A 168 -7.58 17.82 12.71
N ASN A 169 -8.34 17.59 11.63
CA ASN A 169 -7.86 17.26 10.29
C ASN A 169 -7.02 15.98 10.21
N CYS A 170 -7.54 14.85 10.71
CA CYS A 170 -6.89 13.54 10.54
C CYS A 170 -6.64 13.25 9.06
N SER A 171 -5.39 12.95 8.71
CA SER A 171 -4.97 12.74 7.31
C SER A 171 -5.08 11.27 6.86
N LEU A 172 -4.89 10.33 7.77
CA LEU A 172 -4.94 8.89 7.52
C LEU A 172 -5.15 8.13 8.83
N ALA A 173 -6.07 7.17 8.83
CA ALA A 173 -6.19 6.19 9.90
C ALA A 173 -5.38 4.93 9.57
N ILE A 174 -4.52 4.49 10.50
CA ILE A 174 -3.75 3.26 10.41
C ILE A 174 -4.40 2.25 11.37
N GLU A 175 -5.20 1.39 10.80
CA GLU A 175 -6.00 0.40 11.50
C GLU A 175 -5.25 -0.94 11.62
N ASN A 176 -5.58 -1.72 12.62
CA ASN A 176 -5.19 -3.12 12.69
C ASN A 176 -6.26 -4.01 12.05
N THR A 177 -5.95 -5.29 11.86
CA THR A 177 -6.87 -6.26 11.23
C THR A 177 -8.18 -6.49 12.01
N MET A 178 -8.27 -6.08 13.29
CA MET A 178 -9.53 -6.16 14.06
C MET A 178 -10.62 -5.26 13.49
N ILE A 179 -10.26 -4.24 12.71
CA ILE A 179 -11.22 -3.36 12.05
C ILE A 179 -12.16 -4.11 11.11
N THR A 180 -11.75 -5.25 10.57
CA THR A 180 -12.59 -6.10 9.71
C THR A 180 -13.85 -6.62 10.42
N HIS A 181 -13.85 -6.63 11.76
CA HIS A 181 -15.03 -6.95 12.58
C HIS A 181 -15.93 -5.72 12.84
N SER A 182 -15.52 -4.55 12.37
CA SER A 182 -16.24 -3.29 12.55
C SER A 182 -16.29 -2.46 11.25
N PRO A 183 -16.79 -3.01 10.13
CA PRO A 183 -16.74 -2.36 8.82
C PRO A 183 -17.46 -1.00 8.81
N GLN A 184 -18.45 -0.82 9.67
CA GLN A 184 -19.15 0.45 9.83
C GLN A 184 -18.22 1.61 10.26
N VAL A 185 -17.10 1.30 10.91
CA VAL A 185 -16.10 2.33 11.31
C VAL A 185 -15.37 2.85 10.08
N THR A 186 -14.88 1.96 9.21
CA THR A 186 -14.20 2.37 7.98
C THR A 186 -15.13 3.11 7.03
N GLU A 187 -16.40 2.68 6.91
CA GLU A 187 -17.42 3.39 6.14
C GLU A 187 -17.67 4.79 6.70
N LYS A 188 -17.70 4.92 8.04
CA LYS A 188 -17.90 6.20 8.70
C LYS A 188 -16.70 7.13 8.51
N LEU A 189 -15.46 6.64 8.68
CA LEU A 189 -14.25 7.40 8.38
C LEU A 189 -14.26 7.91 6.93
N LYS A 190 -14.57 7.02 5.99
CA LYS A 190 -14.69 7.37 4.57
C LYS A 190 -15.75 8.44 4.31
N SER A 191 -16.88 8.42 5.03
CA SER A 191 -17.94 9.44 4.90
C SER A 191 -17.52 10.83 5.38
N PHE A 192 -16.43 10.92 6.13
CA PHE A 192 -15.78 12.15 6.59
C PHE A 192 -14.50 12.48 5.80
N ASP A 193 -14.27 11.83 4.66
CA ASP A 193 -13.06 11.97 3.84
C ASP A 193 -11.76 11.63 4.59
N ILE A 194 -11.84 10.81 5.64
CA ILE A 194 -10.67 10.26 6.34
C ILE A 194 -10.34 8.91 5.74
N PRO A 195 -9.27 8.80 4.93
CA PRO A 195 -8.84 7.53 4.39
C PRO A 195 -8.30 6.62 5.49
N SER A 196 -8.40 5.31 5.27
CA SER A 196 -7.85 4.33 6.20
C SER A 196 -7.10 3.22 5.46
N ILE A 197 -6.07 2.69 6.11
CA ILE A 197 -5.36 1.49 5.68
C ILE A 197 -5.38 0.47 6.81
N ILE A 198 -5.25 -0.80 6.45
CA ILE A 198 -5.04 -1.88 7.42
C ILE A 198 -3.56 -2.28 7.37
N GLU A 199 -2.90 -2.27 8.52
CA GLU A 199 -1.58 -2.84 8.65
C GLU A 199 -1.69 -4.36 8.84
N TYR A 200 -0.89 -5.11 8.12
CA TYR A 200 -0.93 -6.57 8.11
C TYR A 200 0.33 -7.20 8.70
N SER A 201 1.11 -6.47 9.51
CA SER A 201 2.35 -6.99 10.10
C SER A 201 2.12 -8.28 10.90
N SER A 202 1.02 -8.35 11.65
CA SER A 202 0.63 -9.52 12.44
C SER A 202 0.26 -10.75 11.58
N TYR A 203 0.02 -10.57 10.29
CA TYR A 203 -0.32 -11.61 9.32
C TYR A 203 0.86 -12.03 8.44
N GLU A 204 2.05 -11.49 8.71
CA GLU A 204 3.26 -12.00 8.05
C GLU A 204 3.56 -13.41 8.54
N GLU A 205 3.90 -14.29 7.59
CA GLU A 205 4.23 -15.70 7.87
C GLU A 205 5.50 -15.79 8.69
N GLU A 206 6.49 -14.96 8.38
CA GLU A 206 7.80 -14.95 9.02
C GLU A 206 7.87 -13.87 10.11
N PRO A 207 8.42 -14.18 11.30
CA PRO A 207 8.58 -13.16 12.36
C PRO A 207 9.38 -11.93 11.92
N LEU A 208 10.40 -12.12 11.08
CA LEU A 208 11.19 -11.01 10.52
C LEU A 208 10.39 -10.18 9.52
N GLY A 209 9.40 -10.78 8.84
CA GLY A 209 8.46 -10.03 7.99
C GLY A 209 7.66 -9.01 8.77
N ARG A 210 7.26 -9.33 10.01
CA ARG A 210 6.55 -8.39 10.89
C ARG A 210 7.40 -7.17 11.20
N VAL A 211 8.68 -7.38 11.53
CA VAL A 211 9.62 -6.28 11.83
C VAL A 211 9.93 -5.47 10.57
N GLU A 212 9.95 -6.11 9.41
CA GLU A 212 10.26 -5.46 8.14
C GLU A 212 9.21 -4.39 7.74
N TRP A 213 8.03 -4.38 8.36
CA TRP A 213 7.04 -3.30 8.21
C TRP A 213 7.55 -1.93 8.64
N VAL A 214 8.63 -1.86 9.41
CA VAL A 214 9.33 -0.60 9.70
C VAL A 214 9.71 0.13 8.42
N LYS A 215 10.03 -0.60 7.34
CA LYS A 215 10.33 -0.02 6.03
C LYS A 215 9.11 0.63 5.37
N PHE A 216 7.91 0.03 5.54
CA PHE A 216 6.66 0.63 5.06
C PHE A 216 6.41 1.98 5.70
N PHE A 217 6.50 2.04 7.04
CA PHE A 217 6.29 3.28 7.78
C PHE A 217 7.42 4.29 7.56
N GLY A 218 8.66 3.83 7.33
CA GLY A 218 9.76 4.67 6.89
C GLY A 218 9.47 5.35 5.56
N ALA A 219 8.98 4.60 4.57
CA ALA A 219 8.59 5.13 3.27
C ALA A 219 7.40 6.10 3.38
N LEU A 220 6.39 5.78 4.21
CA LEU A 220 5.22 6.60 4.45
C LEU A 220 5.58 7.96 5.04
N THR A 221 6.53 8.00 5.99
CA THR A 221 6.89 9.20 6.75
C THR A 221 8.16 9.89 6.23
N ASP A 222 8.64 9.51 5.04
CA ASP A 222 9.88 10.01 4.43
C ASP A 222 11.13 9.81 5.31
N ARG A 223 11.19 8.65 5.95
CA ARG A 223 12.31 8.19 6.80
C ARG A 223 12.91 6.86 6.30
N ASP A 224 12.93 6.66 4.98
CA ASP A 224 13.40 5.43 4.33
C ASP A 224 14.80 5.01 4.77
N GLU A 225 15.70 5.97 5.00
CA GLU A 225 17.09 5.68 5.40
C GLU A 225 17.16 5.05 6.80
N LYS A 226 16.23 5.38 7.69
CA LYS A 226 16.16 4.81 9.04
C LYS A 226 15.49 3.44 9.08
N GLY A 227 14.65 3.13 8.09
CA GLY A 227 13.97 1.84 7.97
C GLY A 227 14.81 0.73 7.31
N ARG A 228 16.05 1.03 6.88
CA ARG A 228 16.95 0.08 6.21
C ARG A 228 17.71 -0.81 7.16
#